data_633f7972106479655a56d51c453aa28c
#
_entry.id   633f7972106479655a56d51c453aa28c
#
_cell.length_a   1.000
_cell.length_b   1.000
_cell.length_c   1.000
_cell.angle_alpha   90.00
_cell.angle_beta   90.00
_cell.angle_gamma   90.00
#
_symmetry.space_group_name_H-M   'P 1'
#
loop_
_entity.id
_entity.type
_entity.pdbx_description
1 polymer ?
#
loop_
_entity_poly.entity_id
_entity_poly.type
_entity_poly.pdbx_seq_one_letter_code
_entity_poly.pdbx_strand_id
1 'polypeptide(L)'
;MALGASNLTRGFLTVIDAARQEWGEPLDVFTALGHGRSYGMKTSFLARTLPSIVECRLWRDLDERPAASTLALVTDVGNDILYGAPVDDILGWVEACLSRLRKLGARVVITDLPVTSIASLSRARFLLFRSLLVPSCRLTLAEVADRAQAVALGLRRLAVEHEGTFFRLRPEWYGFDPIHIRPALWETAWREIVLGQGGSTAARPKGQRLTRWLRLYGAAPEQRWLLGLERRRSQPALRMGEGTSIFIY
;
A
#
# COMPACT_ATOMS: atom_id res chain seq x y z
N MET A 1 2.76 8.50 -6.52
CA MET A 1 1.57 8.18 -5.68
C MET A 1 1.72 6.79 -5.09
N ALA A 2 1.11 6.51 -3.93
CA ALA A 2 1.18 5.16 -3.34
C ALA A 2 -0.12 4.82 -2.60
N LEU A 3 -0.78 3.74 -3.00
CA LEU A 3 -2.02 3.23 -2.44
C LEU A 3 -1.76 1.85 -1.83
N GLY A 4 -2.09 1.65 -0.56
CA GLY A 4 -1.86 0.37 0.08
C GLY A 4 -2.07 0.36 1.58
N ALA A 5 -1.57 -0.66 2.24
CA ALA A 5 -1.83 -0.88 3.66
C ALA A 5 -0.54 -1.08 4.47
N SER A 6 -0.41 -2.21 5.16
CA SER A 6 0.62 -2.41 6.16
C SER A 6 2.04 -2.56 5.60
N ASN A 7 2.23 -3.25 4.47
CA ASN A 7 3.56 -3.36 3.85
C ASN A 7 4.03 -2.00 3.35
N LEU A 8 3.15 -1.26 2.65
CA LEU A 8 3.45 0.09 2.22
C LEU A 8 3.76 1.00 3.41
N THR A 9 2.97 0.95 4.49
CA THR A 9 3.18 1.76 5.69
C THR A 9 4.56 1.49 6.31
N ARG A 10 4.95 0.23 6.41
CA ARG A 10 6.25 -0.19 6.98
C ARG A 10 7.43 0.21 6.09
N GLY A 11 7.26 0.09 4.77
CA GLY A 11 8.30 0.40 3.77
C GLY A 11 8.29 1.83 3.23
N PHE A 12 7.39 2.69 3.71
CA PHE A 12 7.09 3.97 3.08
C PHE A 12 8.31 4.91 2.96
N LEU A 13 9.18 4.94 3.97
CA LEU A 13 10.43 5.70 3.88
C LEU A 13 11.31 5.22 2.71
N THR A 14 11.39 3.92 2.49
CA THR A 14 12.15 3.36 1.36
C THR A 14 11.51 3.71 0.01
N VAL A 15 10.18 3.70 -0.06
CA VAL A 15 9.45 4.13 -1.27
C VAL A 15 9.77 5.60 -1.59
N ILE A 16 9.75 6.49 -0.59
CA ILE A 16 10.11 7.91 -0.77
C ILE A 16 11.57 8.03 -1.24
N ASP A 17 12.49 7.30 -0.60
CA ASP A 17 13.92 7.35 -0.95
C ASP A 17 14.19 6.84 -2.37
N ALA A 18 13.51 5.77 -2.79
CA ALA A 18 13.59 5.25 -4.15
C ALA A 18 13.01 6.24 -5.17
N ALA A 19 11.86 6.85 -4.86
CA ALA A 19 11.26 7.87 -5.70
C ALA A 19 12.17 9.10 -5.87
N ARG A 20 12.76 9.60 -4.78
CA ARG A 20 13.72 10.73 -4.84
C ARG A 20 14.97 10.40 -5.63
N GLN A 21 15.43 9.16 -5.59
CA GLN A 21 16.57 8.72 -6.37
C GLN A 21 16.26 8.69 -7.87
N GLU A 22 15.07 8.26 -8.23
CA GLU A 22 14.66 8.09 -9.63
C GLU A 22 14.32 9.43 -10.31
N TRP A 23 13.57 10.29 -9.60
CA TRP A 23 13.04 11.54 -10.20
C TRP A 23 13.66 12.82 -9.67
N GLY A 24 14.47 12.76 -8.61
CA GLY A 24 15.02 13.96 -7.99
C GLY A 24 14.01 14.77 -7.17
N GLU A 25 14.30 16.06 -6.99
CA GLU A 25 13.42 17.04 -6.34
C GLU A 25 13.20 18.23 -7.29
N PRO A 26 12.05 18.91 -7.26
CA PRO A 26 10.97 18.76 -6.27
C PRO A 26 10.14 17.50 -6.48
N LEU A 27 9.64 16.90 -5.39
CA LEU A 27 8.83 15.68 -5.40
C LEU A 27 7.62 15.81 -4.48
N ASP A 28 6.43 15.63 -5.03
CA ASP A 28 5.19 15.51 -4.26
C ASP A 28 4.80 14.02 -4.14
N VAL A 29 4.67 13.54 -2.92
CA VAL A 29 4.31 12.15 -2.61
C VAL A 29 2.89 12.10 -2.04
N PHE A 30 1.92 11.69 -2.85
CA PHE A 30 0.53 11.49 -2.43
C PHE A 30 0.31 10.04 -2.03
N THR A 31 -0.25 9.81 -0.85
CA THR A 31 -0.46 8.44 -0.41
C THR A 31 -1.75 8.24 0.37
N ALA A 32 -2.39 7.10 0.12
CA ALA A 32 -3.46 6.56 0.94
C ALA A 32 -2.98 5.23 1.53
N LEU A 33 -2.44 5.28 2.75
CA LEU A 33 -1.86 4.13 3.44
C LEU A 33 -2.32 4.01 4.90
N GLY A 34 -2.13 2.84 5.48
CA GLY A 34 -2.40 2.59 6.90
C GLY A 34 -2.45 1.11 7.24
N HIS A 35 -2.08 0.73 8.47
CA HIS A 35 -2.24 -0.65 8.91
C HIS A 35 -3.71 -1.08 8.83
N GLY A 36 -3.97 -2.22 8.19
CA GLY A 36 -5.32 -2.75 8.01
C GLY A 36 -6.22 -1.91 7.11
N ARG A 37 -5.69 -1.00 6.29
CA ARG A 37 -6.50 -0.18 5.41
C ARG A 37 -7.11 -1.01 4.29
N SER A 38 -8.39 -0.76 4.00
CA SER A 38 -9.16 -1.36 2.92
C SER A 38 -9.21 -0.44 1.70
N TYR A 39 -9.34 -1.04 0.51
CA TYR A 39 -9.61 -0.29 -0.70
C TYR A 39 -11.03 0.27 -0.72
N GLY A 40 -12.04 -0.50 -0.32
CA GLY A 40 -13.44 -0.10 -0.42
C GLY A 40 -14.16 0.17 0.89
N MET A 41 -13.61 -0.23 2.03
CA MET A 41 -14.29 -0.15 3.31
C MET A 41 -13.61 0.80 4.28
N LYS A 42 -14.40 1.46 5.11
CA LYS A 42 -13.89 2.16 6.30
C LYS A 42 -13.41 1.12 7.31
N THR A 43 -12.14 1.17 7.71
CA THR A 43 -11.53 0.14 8.55
C THR A 43 -10.90 0.70 9.79
N SER A 44 -10.96 -0.09 10.87
CA SER A 44 -10.38 0.24 12.16
C SER A 44 -9.21 -0.68 12.47
N PHE A 45 -8.11 -0.09 12.90
CA PHE A 45 -6.95 -0.82 13.42
C PHE A 45 -6.55 -0.19 14.76
N LEU A 46 -6.61 -0.99 15.83
CA LEU A 46 -6.52 -0.50 17.20
C LEU A 46 -7.59 0.60 17.46
N ALA A 47 -7.18 1.74 17.98
CA ALA A 47 -8.08 2.87 18.28
C ALA A 47 -8.24 3.86 17.10
N ARG A 48 -7.71 3.55 15.92
CA ARG A 48 -7.71 4.42 14.74
C ARG A 48 -8.56 3.83 13.62
N THR A 49 -9.44 4.65 13.07
CA THR A 49 -10.23 4.33 11.88
C THR A 49 -9.81 5.23 10.73
N LEU A 50 -9.71 4.66 9.53
CA LEU A 50 -9.38 5.35 8.29
C LEU A 50 -10.51 5.18 7.27
N PRO A 51 -10.73 6.17 6.37
CA PRO A 51 -11.62 6.01 5.24
C PRO A 51 -11.06 4.98 4.26
N SER A 52 -11.90 4.43 3.41
CA SER A 52 -11.45 3.58 2.28
C SER A 52 -10.50 4.35 1.36
N ILE A 53 -9.68 3.60 0.60
CA ILE A 53 -8.80 4.23 -0.40
C ILE A 53 -9.63 4.88 -1.51
N VAL A 54 -10.72 4.23 -1.94
CA VAL A 54 -11.60 4.73 -3.02
C VAL A 54 -12.30 6.04 -2.65
N GLU A 55 -12.66 6.23 -1.37
CA GLU A 55 -13.48 7.35 -0.91
C GLU A 55 -12.68 8.47 -0.22
N CYS A 56 -11.40 8.25 0.07
CA CYS A 56 -10.61 9.26 0.75
C CYS A 56 -10.40 10.51 -0.13
N ARG A 57 -10.14 11.65 0.50
CA ARG A 57 -10.01 12.94 -0.15
C ARG A 57 -8.84 13.06 -1.15
N LEU A 58 -7.93 12.11 -1.16
CA LEU A 58 -6.82 12.02 -2.10
C LEU A 58 -7.26 12.38 -3.54
N TRP A 59 -8.33 11.78 -4.00
CA TRP A 59 -8.78 11.90 -5.39
C TRP A 59 -9.23 13.32 -5.72
N ARG A 60 -9.99 13.93 -4.82
CA ARG A 60 -10.41 15.32 -4.99
C ARG A 60 -9.21 16.27 -5.02
N ASP A 61 -8.28 16.10 -4.10
CA ASP A 61 -7.11 16.98 -4.03
C ASP A 61 -6.19 16.80 -5.26
N LEU A 62 -6.20 15.63 -5.89
CA LEU A 62 -5.49 15.37 -7.15
C LEU A 62 -6.16 16.01 -8.36
N ASP A 63 -7.50 16.03 -8.41
CA ASP A 63 -8.25 16.64 -9.50
C ASP A 63 -8.00 18.16 -9.57
N GLU A 64 -7.64 18.78 -8.43
CA GLU A 64 -7.32 20.21 -8.32
C GLU A 64 -5.85 20.53 -8.70
N ARG A 65 -5.02 19.52 -9.02
CA ARG A 65 -3.59 19.70 -9.31
C ARG A 65 -3.28 19.78 -10.80
N PRO A 66 -2.24 20.54 -11.18
CA PRO A 66 -1.77 20.53 -12.57
C PRO A 66 -1.23 19.13 -12.92
N ALA A 67 -1.33 18.78 -14.20
CA ALA A 67 -0.77 17.55 -14.72
C ALA A 67 0.75 17.48 -14.48
N ALA A 68 1.22 16.35 -14.03
CA ALA A 68 2.64 16.09 -13.78
C ALA A 68 2.99 14.65 -14.11
N SER A 69 4.27 14.39 -14.44
CA SER A 69 4.77 13.03 -14.59
C SER A 69 4.55 12.26 -13.28
N THR A 70 3.79 11.19 -13.34
CA THR A 70 3.29 10.48 -12.15
C THR A 70 3.59 9.00 -12.23
N LEU A 71 4.18 8.44 -11.16
CA LEU A 71 4.17 7.00 -10.87
C LEU A 71 3.15 6.72 -9.77
N ALA A 72 2.37 5.67 -9.94
CA ALA A 72 1.41 5.20 -8.95
C ALA A 72 1.68 3.73 -8.58
N LEU A 73 1.77 3.45 -7.29
CA LEU A 73 1.86 2.10 -6.73
C LEU A 73 0.49 1.70 -6.18
N VAL A 74 -0.01 0.53 -6.57
CA VAL A 74 -1.22 -0.10 -6.04
C VAL A 74 -0.81 -1.40 -5.36
N THR A 75 -0.89 -1.44 -4.03
CA THR A 75 -0.31 -2.53 -3.24
C THR A 75 -1.24 -3.00 -2.12
N ASP A 76 -0.92 -4.12 -1.48
CA ASP A 76 -1.61 -4.60 -0.26
C ASP A 76 -3.13 -4.84 -0.40
N VAL A 77 -3.60 -5.20 -1.59
CA VAL A 77 -5.04 -5.41 -1.88
C VAL A 77 -5.65 -6.56 -1.03
N GLY A 78 -4.82 -7.49 -0.55
CA GLY A 78 -5.28 -8.71 0.15
C GLY A 78 -6.00 -8.50 1.49
N ASN A 79 -5.92 -7.33 2.10
CA ASN A 79 -6.61 -7.08 3.38
C ASN A 79 -8.13 -7.23 3.27
N ASP A 80 -8.69 -6.81 2.14
CA ASP A 80 -10.13 -6.83 1.91
C ASP A 80 -10.71 -8.26 1.90
N ILE A 81 -9.90 -9.25 1.53
CA ILE A 81 -10.26 -10.68 1.62
C ILE A 81 -10.54 -11.05 3.07
N LEU A 82 -9.66 -10.66 4.00
CA LEU A 82 -9.79 -11.00 5.42
C LEU A 82 -10.96 -10.26 6.08
N TYR A 83 -11.39 -9.14 5.54
CA TYR A 83 -12.61 -8.43 5.95
C TYR A 83 -13.88 -9.05 5.38
N GLY A 84 -13.77 -10.10 4.55
CA GLY A 84 -14.87 -10.85 4.00
C GLY A 84 -15.46 -10.28 2.70
N ALA A 85 -14.84 -9.27 2.13
CA ALA A 85 -15.31 -8.68 0.87
C ALA A 85 -15.35 -9.71 -0.26
N PRO A 86 -16.40 -9.71 -1.11
CA PRO A 86 -16.43 -10.48 -2.35
C PRO A 86 -15.27 -10.10 -3.28
N VAL A 87 -14.79 -11.07 -4.07
CA VAL A 87 -13.66 -10.84 -5.01
C VAL A 87 -14.01 -9.76 -6.03
N ASP A 88 -15.23 -9.74 -6.54
CA ASP A 88 -15.66 -8.76 -7.55
C ASP A 88 -15.70 -7.34 -6.97
N ASP A 89 -16.11 -7.18 -5.71
CA ASP A 89 -16.09 -5.87 -5.04
C ASP A 89 -14.65 -5.38 -4.87
N ILE A 90 -13.73 -6.26 -4.44
CA ILE A 90 -12.30 -5.92 -4.28
C ILE A 90 -11.72 -5.46 -5.63
N LEU A 91 -11.98 -6.21 -6.69
CA LEU A 91 -11.50 -5.87 -8.03
C LEU A 91 -12.13 -4.57 -8.54
N GLY A 92 -13.44 -4.36 -8.31
CA GLY A 92 -14.12 -3.12 -8.68
C GLY A 92 -13.55 -1.88 -7.96
N TRP A 93 -13.17 -1.99 -6.69
CA TRP A 93 -12.51 -0.89 -5.97
C TRP A 93 -11.13 -0.59 -6.52
N VAL A 94 -10.35 -1.62 -6.85
CA VAL A 94 -9.03 -1.43 -7.47
C VAL A 94 -9.19 -0.81 -8.85
N GLU A 95 -10.13 -1.30 -9.66
CA GLU A 95 -10.42 -0.76 -11.00
C GLU A 95 -10.83 0.72 -10.96
N ALA A 96 -11.66 1.10 -9.98
CA ALA A 96 -12.02 2.51 -9.75
C ALA A 96 -10.78 3.38 -9.46
N CYS A 97 -9.81 2.87 -8.68
CA CYS A 97 -8.54 3.56 -8.46
C CYS A 97 -7.73 3.64 -9.75
N LEU A 98 -7.60 2.55 -10.50
CA LEU A 98 -6.84 2.49 -11.76
C LEU A 98 -7.41 3.44 -12.81
N SER A 99 -8.74 3.50 -12.94
CA SER A 99 -9.42 4.41 -13.86
C SER A 99 -9.12 5.88 -13.54
N ARG A 100 -9.07 6.26 -12.26
CA ARG A 100 -8.67 7.61 -11.83
C ARG A 100 -7.19 7.89 -12.09
N LEU A 101 -6.32 6.92 -11.81
CA LEU A 101 -4.88 7.03 -12.06
C LEU A 101 -4.58 7.18 -13.56
N ARG A 102 -5.32 6.44 -14.41
CA ARG A 102 -5.20 6.55 -15.87
C ARG A 102 -5.59 7.94 -16.37
N LYS A 103 -6.66 8.54 -15.83
CA LYS A 103 -7.07 9.93 -16.18
C LYS A 103 -5.97 10.94 -15.84
N LEU A 104 -5.15 10.69 -14.82
CA LEU A 104 -4.01 11.52 -14.45
C LEU A 104 -2.77 11.24 -15.31
N GLY A 105 -2.82 10.31 -16.27
CA GLY A 105 -1.67 9.89 -17.07
C GLY A 105 -0.60 9.18 -16.25
N ALA A 106 -0.95 8.56 -15.13
CA ALA A 106 0.01 7.92 -14.25
C ALA A 106 0.52 6.59 -14.83
N ARG A 107 1.84 6.37 -14.78
CA ARG A 107 2.42 5.03 -14.94
C ARG A 107 2.10 4.23 -13.68
N VAL A 108 1.40 3.11 -13.82
CA VAL A 108 0.91 2.33 -12.68
C VAL A 108 1.72 1.05 -12.52
N VAL A 109 2.11 0.76 -11.26
CA VAL A 109 2.66 -0.54 -10.85
C VAL A 109 1.69 -1.16 -9.85
N ILE A 110 1.19 -2.36 -10.16
CA ILE A 110 0.28 -3.13 -9.32
C ILE A 110 1.05 -4.32 -8.78
N THR A 111 1.14 -4.46 -7.45
CA THR A 111 1.78 -5.63 -6.85
C THR A 111 0.82 -6.81 -6.76
N ASP A 112 1.36 -8.00 -6.94
CA ASP A 112 0.68 -9.25 -6.65
C ASP A 112 0.32 -9.40 -5.16
N LEU A 113 -0.43 -10.45 -4.83
CA LEU A 113 -0.61 -10.94 -3.47
C LEU A 113 0.45 -12.02 -3.15
N PRO A 114 0.79 -12.25 -1.87
CA PRO A 114 1.71 -13.32 -1.47
C PRO A 114 1.03 -14.71 -1.50
N VAL A 115 0.43 -15.09 -2.65
CA VAL A 115 -0.40 -16.29 -2.80
C VAL A 115 0.37 -17.55 -2.41
N THR A 116 1.62 -17.69 -2.84
CA THR A 116 2.47 -18.85 -2.50
C THR A 116 2.70 -18.95 -0.99
N SER A 117 2.94 -17.82 -0.33
CA SER A 117 3.13 -17.77 1.12
C SER A 117 1.84 -18.14 1.87
N ILE A 118 0.68 -17.67 1.39
CA ILE A 118 -0.63 -18.02 1.97
C ILE A 118 -0.92 -19.50 1.76
N ALA A 119 -0.71 -20.04 0.56
CA ALA A 119 -0.96 -21.44 0.24
C ALA A 119 -0.08 -22.43 1.05
N SER A 120 1.10 -21.99 1.48
CA SER A 120 2.02 -22.78 2.30
C SER A 120 1.72 -22.76 3.81
N LEU A 121 0.68 -22.03 4.24
CA LEU A 121 0.35 -21.93 5.66
C LEU A 121 -0.21 -23.25 6.22
N SER A 122 0.28 -23.64 7.41
CA SER A 122 -0.42 -24.62 8.21
C SER A 122 -1.69 -24.01 8.83
N ARG A 123 -2.69 -24.86 9.09
CA ARG A 123 -3.95 -24.45 9.74
C ARG A 123 -3.69 -23.73 11.08
N ALA A 124 -2.73 -24.21 11.87
CA ALA A 124 -2.41 -23.58 13.16
C ALA A 124 -1.85 -22.16 12.97
N ARG A 125 -0.92 -21.97 12.04
CA ARG A 125 -0.38 -20.64 11.73
C ARG A 125 -1.46 -19.71 11.19
N PHE A 126 -2.31 -20.19 10.30
CA PHE A 126 -3.43 -19.41 9.79
C PHE A 126 -4.34 -18.92 10.92
N LEU A 127 -4.74 -19.82 11.84
CA LEU A 127 -5.60 -19.45 12.98
C LEU A 127 -4.92 -18.42 13.89
N LEU A 128 -3.61 -18.57 14.13
CA LEU A 128 -2.83 -17.59 14.89
C LEU A 128 -2.87 -16.20 14.25
N PHE A 129 -2.50 -16.08 12.98
CA PHE A 129 -2.45 -14.79 12.29
C PHE A 129 -3.85 -14.18 12.09
N ARG A 130 -4.85 -15.00 11.77
CA ARG A 130 -6.23 -14.57 11.67
C ARG A 130 -6.72 -13.94 12.98
N SER A 131 -6.50 -14.62 14.11
CA SER A 131 -6.93 -14.14 15.43
C SER A 131 -6.18 -12.87 15.87
N LEU A 132 -4.92 -12.75 15.48
CA LEU A 132 -4.09 -11.60 15.84
C LEU A 132 -4.39 -10.36 14.97
N LEU A 133 -4.53 -10.55 13.65
CA LEU A 133 -4.62 -9.45 12.70
C LEU A 133 -6.06 -9.05 12.37
N VAL A 134 -6.96 -10.03 12.22
CA VAL A 134 -8.36 -9.80 11.86
C VAL A 134 -9.25 -10.80 12.62
N PRO A 135 -9.47 -10.62 13.93
CA PRO A 135 -10.23 -11.56 14.75
C PRO A 135 -11.71 -11.71 14.31
N SER A 136 -12.23 -10.74 13.57
CA SER A 136 -13.57 -10.79 12.98
C SER A 136 -13.66 -11.69 11.73
N CYS A 137 -12.54 -12.08 11.14
CA CYS A 137 -12.53 -12.93 9.94
C CYS A 137 -13.14 -14.31 10.24
N ARG A 138 -14.12 -14.72 9.43
CA ARG A 138 -14.82 -16.02 9.54
C ARG A 138 -14.37 -17.02 8.49
N LEU A 139 -13.55 -16.60 7.52
CA LEU A 139 -13.09 -17.45 6.43
C LEU A 139 -12.15 -18.54 6.93
N THR A 140 -12.22 -19.68 6.29
CA THR A 140 -11.25 -20.80 6.42
C THR A 140 -9.97 -20.48 5.63
N LEU A 141 -8.90 -21.24 5.88
CA LEU A 141 -7.65 -21.12 5.11
C LEU A 141 -7.88 -21.39 3.62
N ALA A 142 -8.70 -22.39 3.28
CA ALA A 142 -9.02 -22.71 1.89
C ALA A 142 -9.72 -21.54 1.21
N GLU A 143 -10.77 -21.00 1.82
CA GLU A 143 -11.50 -19.84 1.27
C GLU A 143 -10.59 -18.61 1.11
N VAL A 144 -9.67 -18.35 2.05
CA VAL A 144 -8.72 -17.24 1.92
C VAL A 144 -7.74 -17.51 0.77
N ALA A 145 -7.22 -18.73 0.63
CA ALA A 145 -6.31 -19.09 -0.45
C ALA A 145 -7.00 -18.98 -1.82
N ASP A 146 -8.23 -19.51 -1.96
CA ASP A 146 -9.01 -19.45 -3.20
C ASP A 146 -9.32 -18.01 -3.60
N ARG A 147 -9.77 -17.17 -2.65
CA ARG A 147 -10.02 -15.75 -2.88
C ARG A 147 -8.73 -14.99 -3.23
N ALA A 148 -7.61 -15.29 -2.54
CA ALA A 148 -6.34 -14.67 -2.85
C ALA A 148 -5.87 -15.00 -4.27
N GLN A 149 -6.05 -16.24 -4.70
CA GLN A 149 -5.76 -16.65 -6.08
C GLN A 149 -6.65 -15.93 -7.08
N ALA A 150 -7.96 -15.85 -6.82
CA ALA A 150 -8.91 -15.17 -7.69
C ALA A 150 -8.62 -13.66 -7.81
N VAL A 151 -8.33 -12.99 -6.68
CA VAL A 151 -7.94 -11.57 -6.67
C VAL A 151 -6.63 -11.38 -7.44
N ALA A 152 -5.61 -12.22 -7.22
CA ALA A 152 -4.32 -12.12 -7.93
C ALA A 152 -4.49 -12.24 -9.45
N LEU A 153 -5.33 -13.17 -9.91
CA LEU A 153 -5.68 -13.29 -11.35
C LEU A 153 -6.41 -12.05 -11.86
N GLY A 154 -7.37 -11.53 -11.09
CA GLY A 154 -8.09 -10.30 -11.42
C GLY A 154 -7.16 -9.08 -11.50
N LEU A 155 -6.24 -8.90 -10.54
CA LEU A 155 -5.26 -7.82 -10.55
C LEU A 155 -4.34 -7.87 -11.77
N ARG A 156 -3.94 -9.09 -12.18
CA ARG A 156 -3.14 -9.27 -13.40
C ARG A 156 -3.90 -8.86 -14.66
N ARG A 157 -5.20 -9.20 -14.74
CA ARG A 157 -6.08 -8.78 -15.84
C ARG A 157 -6.23 -7.25 -15.85
N LEU A 158 -6.56 -6.65 -14.71
CA LEU A 158 -6.68 -5.19 -14.58
C LEU A 158 -5.38 -4.47 -14.94
N ALA A 159 -4.21 -5.04 -14.62
CA ALA A 159 -2.93 -4.46 -15.02
C ALA A 159 -2.80 -4.38 -16.55
N VAL A 160 -3.23 -5.41 -17.27
CA VAL A 160 -3.23 -5.40 -18.75
C VAL A 160 -4.24 -4.39 -19.30
N GLU A 161 -5.47 -4.40 -18.79
CA GLU A 161 -6.58 -3.53 -19.24
C GLU A 161 -6.28 -2.04 -19.04
N HIS A 162 -5.53 -1.70 -17.98
CA HIS A 162 -5.13 -0.34 -17.64
C HIS A 162 -3.68 0.01 -18.05
N GLU A 163 -3.05 -0.80 -18.88
CA GLU A 163 -1.67 -0.60 -19.37
C GLU A 163 -0.64 -0.43 -18.24
N GLY A 164 -0.90 -1.04 -17.08
CA GLY A 164 -0.05 -1.02 -15.91
C GLY A 164 0.96 -2.17 -15.89
N THR A 165 2.00 -2.01 -15.08
CA THR A 165 2.98 -3.06 -14.82
C THR A 165 2.52 -3.94 -13.67
N PHE A 166 2.35 -5.25 -13.92
CA PHE A 166 2.08 -6.22 -12.85
C PHE A 166 3.39 -6.71 -12.24
N PHE A 167 3.60 -6.44 -10.97
CA PHE A 167 4.81 -6.82 -10.24
C PHE A 167 4.56 -8.07 -9.37
N ARG A 168 5.23 -9.18 -9.70
CA ARG A 168 5.15 -10.42 -8.92
C ARG A 168 5.97 -10.31 -7.64
N LEU A 169 5.32 -10.56 -6.52
CA LEU A 169 6.00 -10.62 -5.22
C LEU A 169 6.82 -11.90 -5.09
N ARG A 170 8.02 -11.78 -4.55
CA ARG A 170 8.91 -12.93 -4.38
C ARG A 170 8.57 -13.69 -3.10
N PRO A 171 8.34 -15.02 -3.15
CA PRO A 171 8.02 -15.80 -1.95
C PRO A 171 9.08 -15.69 -0.84
N GLU A 172 10.35 -15.55 -1.20
CA GLU A 172 11.46 -15.40 -0.26
C GLU A 172 11.45 -14.10 0.54
N TRP A 173 10.63 -13.12 0.17
CA TRP A 173 10.44 -11.91 0.97
C TRP A 173 9.63 -12.15 2.25
N TYR A 174 8.88 -13.24 2.29
CA TYR A 174 8.01 -13.61 3.40
C TYR A 174 8.67 -14.66 4.30
N GLY A 175 8.17 -14.81 5.51
CA GLY A 175 8.73 -15.73 6.48
C GLY A 175 7.66 -16.35 7.35
N PHE A 176 7.85 -16.31 8.66
CA PHE A 176 6.83 -16.78 9.60
C PHE A 176 5.53 -15.98 9.47
N ASP A 177 5.61 -14.67 9.29
CA ASP A 177 4.47 -13.83 8.90
C ASP A 177 4.25 -13.99 7.39
N PRO A 178 3.07 -14.52 6.97
CA PRO A 178 2.84 -14.89 5.58
C PRO A 178 2.49 -13.72 4.66
N ILE A 179 2.12 -12.57 5.22
CA ILE A 179 1.59 -11.43 4.47
C ILE A 179 2.44 -10.17 4.55
N HIS A 180 3.41 -10.15 5.46
CA HIS A 180 4.30 -9.01 5.59
C HIS A 180 5.72 -9.35 5.12
N ILE A 181 6.26 -8.45 4.30
CA ILE A 181 7.66 -8.51 3.88
C ILE A 181 8.56 -8.43 5.12
N ARG A 182 9.55 -9.30 5.19
CA ARG A 182 10.52 -9.33 6.30
C ARG A 182 11.25 -7.98 6.43
N PRO A 183 11.43 -7.44 7.63
CA PRO A 183 12.08 -6.12 7.84
C PRO A 183 13.46 -6.00 7.18
N ALA A 184 14.25 -7.07 7.20
CA ALA A 184 15.56 -7.09 6.56
C ALA A 184 15.53 -6.94 5.03
N LEU A 185 14.36 -7.19 4.41
CA LEU A 185 14.19 -7.13 2.96
C LEU A 185 13.36 -5.93 2.48
N TRP A 186 12.86 -5.07 3.38
CA TRP A 186 12.05 -3.90 2.97
C TRP A 186 12.78 -3.02 1.96
N GLU A 187 14.06 -2.76 2.18
CA GLU A 187 14.82 -1.90 1.28
C GLU A 187 14.92 -2.51 -0.11
N THR A 188 15.33 -3.77 -0.19
CA THR A 188 15.45 -4.48 -1.47
C THR A 188 14.10 -4.58 -2.18
N ALA A 189 13.05 -5.04 -1.47
CA ALA A 189 11.74 -5.25 -2.06
C ALA A 189 11.12 -3.96 -2.59
N TRP A 190 11.10 -2.88 -1.79
CA TRP A 190 10.47 -1.64 -2.22
C TRP A 190 11.26 -0.91 -3.30
N ARG A 191 12.59 -1.00 -3.29
CA ARG A 191 13.39 -0.47 -4.41
C ARG A 191 13.10 -1.22 -5.71
N GLU A 192 13.01 -2.54 -5.64
CA GLU A 192 12.70 -3.35 -6.80
C GLU A 192 11.27 -3.09 -7.33
N ILE A 193 10.28 -2.87 -6.45
CA ILE A 193 8.91 -2.51 -6.83
C ILE A 193 8.86 -1.13 -7.50
N VAL A 194 9.60 -0.14 -6.97
CA VAL A 194 9.56 1.25 -7.45
C VAL A 194 10.41 1.45 -8.71
N LEU A 195 11.60 0.88 -8.75
CA LEU A 195 12.61 1.12 -9.80
C LEU A 195 12.63 0.04 -10.88
N GLY A 196 11.95 -1.10 -10.64
CA GLY A 196 12.05 -2.29 -11.46
C GLY A 196 13.29 -3.13 -11.16
N GLN A 197 13.42 -4.28 -11.85
CA GLN A 197 14.57 -5.16 -11.72
C GLN A 197 15.81 -4.47 -12.31
N GLY A 198 16.82 -4.25 -11.50
CA GLY A 198 18.08 -3.60 -11.91
C GLY A 198 18.29 -2.18 -11.38
N GLY A 199 17.38 -1.66 -10.55
CA GLY A 199 17.56 -0.36 -9.91
C GLY A 199 18.83 -0.30 -9.03
N SER A 200 19.60 0.78 -9.15
CA SER A 200 20.89 0.97 -8.46
C SER A 200 20.78 0.79 -6.95
N THR A 201 21.70 0.02 -6.38
CA THR A 201 21.78 -0.31 -4.94
C THR A 201 22.54 0.73 -4.11
N ALA A 202 22.70 1.97 -4.58
CA ALA A 202 23.40 2.99 -3.83
C ALA A 202 22.75 3.22 -2.45
N ALA A 203 23.37 2.67 -1.41
CA ALA A 203 22.93 2.79 -0.02
C ALA A 203 23.14 4.21 0.47
N ARG A 204 22.12 4.83 1.07
CA ARG A 204 22.27 6.13 1.76
C ARG A 204 22.82 5.94 3.18
N PRO A 205 23.48 6.97 3.74
CA PRO A 205 24.00 6.95 5.11
C PRO A 205 22.92 6.63 6.15
N LYS A 206 23.17 5.67 7.04
CA LYS A 206 22.23 5.18 8.05
C LYS A 206 21.82 6.23 9.11
N GLY A 207 22.62 7.27 9.34
CA GLY A 207 22.43 8.19 10.47
C GLY A 207 21.19 9.09 10.44
N GLN A 208 20.63 9.39 9.24
CA GLN A 208 19.43 10.23 9.12
C GLN A 208 18.13 9.42 8.98
N ARG A 209 18.21 8.10 8.91
CA ARG A 209 17.05 7.25 8.64
C ARG A 209 16.08 7.18 9.82
N LEU A 210 16.59 7.12 11.05
CA LEU A 210 15.76 7.04 12.25
C LEU A 210 14.94 8.32 12.48
N THR A 211 15.57 9.50 12.38
CA THR A 211 14.88 10.79 12.55
C THR A 211 13.82 11.02 11.47
N ARG A 212 14.10 10.64 10.23
CA ARG A 212 13.15 10.72 9.13
C ARG A 212 11.98 9.74 9.33
N TRP A 213 12.28 8.53 9.78
CA TRP A 213 11.26 7.53 10.12
C TRP A 213 10.36 8.00 11.25
N LEU A 214 10.92 8.55 12.34
CA LEU A 214 10.13 9.11 13.45
C LEU A 214 9.23 10.27 13.00
N ARG A 215 9.72 11.15 12.13
CA ARG A 215 8.91 12.22 11.55
C ARG A 215 7.76 11.71 10.70
N LEU A 216 7.99 10.68 9.86
CA LEU A 216 6.95 10.03 9.09
C LEU A 216 5.93 9.31 9.98
N TYR A 217 6.39 8.63 11.02
CA TYR A 217 5.53 7.95 11.97
C TYR A 217 4.61 8.91 12.74
N GLY A 218 5.08 10.12 13.02
CA GLY A 218 4.30 11.21 13.63
C GLY A 218 3.39 11.95 12.66
N ALA A 219 3.55 11.75 11.35
CA ALA A 219 2.71 12.38 10.34
C ALA A 219 1.30 11.76 10.35
N ALA A 220 0.28 12.61 10.23
CA ALA A 220 -1.11 12.19 10.31
C ALA A 220 -1.80 12.32 8.95
N PRO A 221 -2.71 11.38 8.62
CA PRO A 221 -3.54 11.51 7.44
C PRO A 221 -4.51 12.70 7.55
N GLU A 222 -4.98 13.17 6.39
CA GLU A 222 -5.94 14.28 6.27
C GLU A 222 -7.17 14.03 7.15
N GLN A 223 -7.70 12.81 7.13
CA GLN A 223 -8.86 12.40 7.90
C GLN A 223 -8.61 11.07 8.60
N ARG A 224 -8.94 11.03 9.88
CA ARG A 224 -8.97 9.80 10.70
C ARG A 224 -9.93 9.96 11.86
N TRP A 225 -10.36 8.83 12.41
CA TRP A 225 -11.08 8.81 13.69
C TRP A 225 -10.16 8.18 14.74
N LEU A 226 -10.05 8.84 15.88
CA LEU A 226 -9.36 8.33 17.07
C LEU A 226 -10.39 8.16 18.18
N LEU A 227 -10.56 6.93 18.67
CA LEU A 227 -11.59 6.60 19.67
C LEU A 227 -12.98 7.13 19.28
N GLY A 228 -13.35 7.03 18.01
CA GLY A 228 -14.63 7.51 17.48
C GLY A 228 -14.68 9.01 17.15
N LEU A 229 -13.70 9.81 17.57
CA LEU A 229 -13.66 11.25 17.29
C LEU A 229 -12.95 11.53 16.00
N GLU A 230 -13.61 12.23 15.09
CA GLU A 230 -13.00 12.67 13.83
C GLU A 230 -11.87 13.66 14.08
N ARG A 231 -10.78 13.46 13.39
CA ARG A 231 -9.61 14.34 13.38
C ARG A 231 -9.23 14.63 11.92
N ARG A 232 -9.12 15.90 11.59
CA ARG A 232 -8.64 16.36 10.27
C ARG A 232 -7.33 17.10 10.42
N ARG A 233 -6.50 17.01 9.40
CA ARG A 233 -5.22 17.70 9.32
C ARG A 233 -5.00 18.24 7.92
N SER A 234 -4.54 19.49 7.86
CA SER A 234 -4.13 20.10 6.59
C SER A 234 -2.96 19.33 5.95
N GLN A 235 -2.94 19.31 4.63
CA GLN A 235 -1.89 18.71 3.84
C GLN A 235 -0.99 19.80 3.21
N PRO A 236 0.30 19.55 3.00
CA PRO A 236 1.03 18.30 3.22
C PRO A 236 1.21 17.97 4.71
N ALA A 237 1.16 16.67 5.04
CA ALA A 237 1.37 16.18 6.40
C ALA A 237 2.81 16.38 6.88
N LEU A 238 3.77 16.39 5.95
CA LEU A 238 5.19 16.52 6.23
C LEU A 238 5.93 17.11 5.02
N ARG A 239 6.95 17.93 5.28
CA ARG A 239 7.96 18.34 4.31
C ARG A 239 9.32 17.73 4.70
N MET A 240 10.02 17.12 3.75
CA MET A 240 11.31 16.48 3.94
C MET A 240 12.36 17.11 3.04
N GLY A 241 13.42 17.71 3.65
CA GLY A 241 14.39 18.49 2.89
C GLY A 241 13.75 19.73 2.25
N GLU A 242 14.40 20.27 1.25
CA GLU A 242 13.95 21.52 0.60
C GLU A 242 12.91 21.30 -0.50
N GLY A 243 12.74 20.06 -0.99
CA GLY A 243 11.93 19.79 -2.19
C GLY A 243 10.91 18.64 -2.10
N THR A 244 10.83 17.87 -1.00
CA THR A 244 9.88 16.74 -0.93
C THR A 244 8.69 17.06 -0.02
N SER A 245 7.46 17.08 -0.57
CA SER A 245 6.22 17.21 0.19
C SER A 245 5.47 15.88 0.25
N ILE A 246 4.95 15.53 1.44
CA ILE A 246 4.26 14.26 1.68
C ILE A 246 2.82 14.54 2.10
N PHE A 247 1.88 14.03 1.31
CA PHE A 247 0.45 14.15 1.51
C PHE A 247 -0.11 12.78 1.90
N ILE A 248 -0.78 12.68 3.05
CA ILE A 248 -1.31 11.44 3.60
C ILE A 248 -2.83 11.57 3.76
N TYR A 249 -3.57 10.64 3.16
CA TYR A 249 -5.03 10.61 3.15
C TYR A 249 -5.61 9.36 3.78
#